data_a22bd6ed3969fad73fe68e5d7e847b81
#
_entry.id   a22bd6ed3969fad73fe68e5d7e847b81
#
_cell.length_a   1.000
_cell.length_b   1.000
_cell.length_c   1.000
_cell.angle_alpha   90.00
_cell.angle_beta   90.00
_cell.angle_gamma   90.00
#
_symmetry.space_group_name_H-M   'P 1'
#
loop_
_entity.id
_entity.type
_entity.pdbx_description
1 polymer ?
#
loop_
_entity_poly.entity_id
_entity_poly.type
_entity_poly.pdbx_seq_one_letter_code
_entity_poly.pdbx_strand_id
1 'polypeptide(L)'
;MRLILIDPKMVELAPYNDLPHLITPVITDSKVASQALNWAVEEMERRFMIFASSRSRNLQSYNENIEQGIVQGDKMPRIVVIIDELADLIMAASKEVEDSIQRLTQKARAAGIHLIVATQRPTTDVIKGTIKSNIPVRIAFKVASFVDSTTILD
;
A
#
# COMPACT_ATOMS: atom_id res chain seq x y z
N MET A 1 -2.36 14.59 -0.28
CA MET A 1 -1.87 13.23 0.04
C MET A 1 -2.55 12.75 1.32
N ARG A 2 -2.89 11.47 1.41
CA ARG A 2 -3.48 10.81 2.59
C ARG A 2 -2.66 9.57 2.93
N LEU A 3 -2.67 9.17 4.20
CA LEU A 3 -1.85 8.09 4.72
C LEU A 3 -2.69 7.02 5.41
N ILE A 4 -2.29 5.76 5.26
CA ILE A 4 -2.69 4.63 6.11
C ILE A 4 -1.40 4.04 6.67
N LEU A 5 -1.24 4.07 7.98
CA LEU A 5 -0.07 3.55 8.67
C LEU A 5 -0.44 2.29 9.44
N ILE A 6 0.32 1.21 9.23
CA ILE A 6 0.10 -0.11 9.84
C ILE A 6 1.36 -0.49 10.60
N ASP A 7 1.24 -0.60 11.92
CA ASP A 7 2.32 -0.93 12.85
C ASP A 7 1.85 -1.99 13.87
N PRO A 8 1.94 -3.28 13.51
CA PRO A 8 1.48 -4.36 14.39
C PRO A 8 2.23 -4.44 15.73
N LYS A 9 3.45 -3.90 15.79
CA LYS A 9 4.30 -3.91 16.99
C LYS A 9 4.07 -2.71 17.91
N MET A 10 3.35 -1.69 17.47
CA MET A 10 3.10 -0.45 18.24
C MET A 10 4.38 0.30 18.67
N VAL A 11 5.42 0.28 17.85
CA VAL A 11 6.74 0.82 18.23
C VAL A 11 7.12 2.03 17.39
N GLU A 12 7.08 1.89 16.07
CA GLU A 12 7.72 2.84 15.16
C GLU A 12 6.78 3.96 14.68
N LEU A 13 5.52 3.65 14.40
CA LEU A 13 4.61 4.59 13.77
C LEU A 13 3.66 5.32 14.72
N ALA A 14 3.60 4.93 15.99
CA ALA A 14 2.76 5.58 17.00
C ALA A 14 2.98 7.10 17.13
N PRO A 15 4.22 7.66 17.01
CA PRO A 15 4.45 9.10 17.07
C PRO A 15 3.77 9.90 15.96
N TYR A 16 3.31 9.24 14.90
CA TYR A 16 2.66 9.89 13.74
C TYR A 16 1.12 9.94 13.84
N ASN A 17 0.51 9.52 14.96
CA ASN A 17 -0.94 9.50 15.13
C ASN A 17 -1.63 10.88 15.01
N ASP A 18 -0.90 11.95 15.23
CA ASP A 18 -1.44 13.32 15.17
C ASP A 18 -1.35 13.94 13.76
N LEU A 19 -0.86 13.20 12.76
CA LEU A 19 -0.76 13.73 11.41
C LEU A 19 -2.14 13.92 10.77
N PRO A 20 -2.46 15.13 10.26
CA PRO A 20 -3.76 15.41 9.62
C PRO A 20 -3.95 14.67 8.29
N HIS A 21 -2.89 14.03 7.78
CA HIS A 21 -2.90 13.23 6.56
C HIS A 21 -3.52 11.84 6.76
N LEU A 22 -3.61 11.36 7.98
CA LEU A 22 -4.13 10.02 8.28
C LEU A 22 -5.60 9.90 7.89
N ILE A 23 -5.94 8.79 7.25
CA ILE A 23 -7.33 8.39 6.97
C ILE A 23 -7.97 7.83 8.24
N THR A 24 -7.19 7.10 9.02
CA THR A 24 -7.55 6.49 10.29
C THR A 24 -6.34 6.58 11.23
N PRO A 25 -6.51 6.50 12.55
CA PRO A 25 -5.38 6.34 13.47
C PRO A 25 -4.46 5.18 13.06
N VAL A 26 -3.20 5.21 13.50
CA VAL A 26 -2.24 4.13 13.21
C VAL A 26 -2.84 2.78 13.60
N ILE A 27 -2.86 1.86 12.64
CA ILE A 27 -3.50 0.54 12.78
C ILE A 27 -2.49 -0.40 13.42
N THR A 28 -2.86 -0.98 14.55
CA THR A 28 -2.02 -1.90 15.33
C THR A 28 -2.56 -3.33 15.38
N ASP A 29 -3.83 -3.51 15.09
CA ASP A 29 -4.49 -4.81 15.02
C ASP A 29 -4.41 -5.40 13.62
N SER A 30 -3.97 -6.65 13.51
CA SER A 30 -3.75 -7.32 12.21
C SER A 30 -5.05 -7.56 11.43
N LYS A 31 -6.18 -7.75 12.10
CA LYS A 31 -7.48 -7.91 11.44
C LYS A 31 -7.95 -6.58 10.86
N VAL A 32 -7.78 -5.50 11.61
CA VAL A 32 -8.08 -4.15 11.13
C VAL A 32 -7.14 -3.77 9.99
N ALA A 33 -5.87 -4.17 10.05
CA ALA A 33 -4.92 -3.97 8.95
C ALA A 33 -5.36 -4.69 7.66
N SER A 34 -5.81 -5.94 7.76
CA SER A 34 -6.37 -6.68 6.62
C SER A 34 -7.59 -5.97 6.02
N GLN A 35 -8.48 -5.47 6.86
CA GLN A 35 -9.65 -4.68 6.42
C GLN A 35 -9.25 -3.38 5.73
N ALA A 36 -8.23 -2.67 6.25
CA ALA A 36 -7.74 -1.44 5.65
C ALA A 36 -7.08 -1.67 4.29
N LEU A 37 -6.36 -2.78 4.12
CA LEU A 37 -5.80 -3.18 2.83
C LEU A 37 -6.91 -3.52 1.82
N ASN A 38 -7.94 -4.24 2.25
CA ASN A 38 -9.11 -4.51 1.40
C ASN A 38 -9.83 -3.21 1.02
N TRP A 39 -10.02 -2.30 1.95
CA TRP A 39 -10.57 -0.98 1.66
C TRP A 39 -9.75 -0.22 0.60
N ALA A 40 -8.42 -0.29 0.67
CA ALA A 40 -7.56 0.34 -0.33
C ALA A 40 -7.75 -0.29 -1.73
N VAL A 41 -8.02 -1.60 -1.80
CA VAL A 41 -8.37 -2.29 -3.05
C VAL A 41 -9.74 -1.80 -3.58
N GLU A 42 -10.74 -1.71 -2.72
CA GLU A 42 -12.08 -1.20 -3.10
C GLU A 42 -12.02 0.25 -3.57
N GLU A 43 -11.25 1.10 -2.89
CA GLU A 43 -11.01 2.49 -3.30
C GLU A 43 -10.29 2.57 -4.65
N MET A 44 -9.32 1.70 -4.90
CA MET A 44 -8.66 1.59 -6.20
C MET A 44 -9.68 1.28 -7.30
N GLU A 45 -10.55 0.30 -7.09
CA GLU A 45 -11.57 -0.09 -8.06
C GLU A 45 -12.61 1.01 -8.27
N ARG A 46 -13.04 1.66 -7.20
CA ARG A 46 -13.92 2.83 -7.28
C ARG A 46 -13.31 3.94 -8.15
N ARG A 47 -12.02 4.23 -7.96
CA ARG A 47 -11.31 5.22 -8.78
C ARG A 47 -11.26 4.84 -10.24
N PHE A 48 -10.99 3.57 -10.55
CA PHE A 48 -11.00 3.11 -11.95
C PHE A 48 -12.37 3.25 -12.62
N MET A 49 -13.46 2.99 -11.92
CA MET A 49 -14.81 3.23 -12.45
C MET A 49 -15.03 4.72 -12.77
N ILE A 50 -14.58 5.61 -11.88
CA ILE A 50 -14.68 7.06 -12.11
C ILE A 50 -13.80 7.51 -13.28
N PHE A 51 -12.58 6.99 -13.39
CA PHE A 51 -11.70 7.29 -14.52
C PHE A 51 -12.31 6.84 -15.85
N ALA A 52 -12.92 5.66 -15.89
CA ALA A 52 -13.60 5.16 -17.07
C ALA A 52 -14.76 6.09 -17.50
N SER A 53 -15.60 6.52 -16.55
CA SER A 53 -16.74 7.41 -16.84
C SER A 53 -16.31 8.83 -17.22
N SER A 54 -15.18 9.31 -16.68
CA SER A 54 -14.62 10.65 -16.96
C SER A 54 -13.60 10.67 -18.10
N ARG A 55 -13.40 9.55 -18.80
CA ARG A 55 -12.38 9.38 -19.86
C ARG A 55 -10.97 9.78 -19.42
N SER A 56 -10.68 9.57 -18.13
CA SER A 56 -9.36 9.82 -17.55
C SER A 56 -8.55 8.53 -17.52
N ARG A 57 -7.22 8.61 -17.70
CA ARG A 57 -6.35 7.43 -17.76
C ARG A 57 -5.81 7.03 -16.37
N ASN A 58 -5.69 8.01 -15.49
CA ASN A 58 -5.09 7.85 -14.17
C ASN A 58 -5.50 9.03 -13.27
N LEU A 59 -5.07 8.98 -12.00
CA LEU A 59 -5.36 10.03 -11.02
C LEU A 59 -4.91 11.42 -11.47
N GLN A 60 -3.74 11.52 -12.10
CA GLN A 60 -3.22 12.81 -12.53
C GLN A 60 -4.11 13.44 -13.60
N SER A 61 -4.41 12.70 -14.67
CA SER A 61 -5.27 13.21 -15.76
C SER A 61 -6.70 13.49 -15.26
N TYR A 62 -7.21 12.71 -14.29
CA TYR A 62 -8.50 13.00 -13.66
C TYR A 62 -8.47 14.34 -12.92
N ASN A 63 -7.47 14.57 -12.08
CA ASN A 63 -7.34 15.81 -11.31
C ASN A 63 -7.11 17.03 -12.22
N GLU A 64 -6.34 16.88 -13.31
CA GLU A 64 -6.16 17.92 -14.32
C GLU A 64 -7.47 18.26 -15.05
N ASN A 65 -8.29 17.26 -15.38
CA ASN A 65 -9.61 17.47 -16.01
C ASN A 65 -10.59 18.20 -15.06
N ILE A 66 -10.51 17.92 -13.74
CA ILE A 66 -11.27 18.68 -12.73
C ILE A 66 -10.81 20.15 -12.69
N GLU A 67 -9.50 20.40 -12.65
CA GLU A 67 -8.94 21.76 -12.62
C GLU A 67 -9.34 22.58 -13.86
N GLN A 68 -9.42 21.94 -15.00
CA GLN A 68 -9.82 22.56 -16.27
C GLN A 68 -11.34 22.67 -16.45
N GLY A 69 -12.14 22.17 -15.51
CA GLY A 69 -13.59 22.16 -15.60
C GLY A 69 -14.17 21.20 -16.65
N ILE A 70 -13.35 20.28 -17.18
CA ILE A 70 -13.76 19.26 -18.16
C ILE A 70 -14.63 18.19 -17.50
N VAL A 71 -14.30 17.85 -16.26
CA VAL A 71 -15.01 16.89 -15.41
C VAL A 71 -15.50 17.61 -14.17
N GLN A 72 -16.75 17.37 -13.77
CA GLN A 72 -17.29 17.88 -12.52
C GLN A 72 -16.98 16.93 -11.36
N GLY A 73 -16.62 17.44 -10.21
CA GLY A 73 -16.33 16.69 -9.00
C GLY A 73 -15.16 17.28 -8.22
N ASP A 74 -14.68 16.52 -7.26
CA ASP A 74 -13.56 16.89 -6.40
C ASP A 74 -12.28 16.17 -6.83
N LYS A 75 -11.15 16.86 -6.68
CA LYS A 75 -9.84 16.23 -6.84
C LYS A 75 -9.65 15.11 -5.85
N MET A 76 -9.08 14.01 -6.30
CA MET A 76 -8.72 12.89 -5.44
C MET A 76 -7.29 13.01 -4.95
N PRO A 77 -7.02 12.77 -3.65
CA PRO A 77 -5.66 12.74 -3.13
C PRO A 77 -4.94 11.44 -3.52
N ARG A 78 -3.61 11.50 -3.60
CA ARG A 78 -2.79 10.28 -3.51
C ARG A 78 -2.94 9.67 -2.14
N ILE A 79 -2.92 8.33 -2.08
CA ILE A 79 -2.94 7.55 -0.84
C ILE A 79 -1.63 6.76 -0.77
N VAL A 80 -0.97 6.82 0.37
CA VAL A 80 0.22 5.99 0.65
C VAL A 80 -0.11 5.08 1.84
N VAL A 81 0.00 3.78 1.61
CA VAL A 81 -0.14 2.76 2.65
C VAL A 81 1.26 2.32 3.06
N ILE A 82 1.57 2.41 4.34
CA ILE A 82 2.87 2.03 4.89
C ILE A 82 2.66 0.89 5.88
N ILE A 83 3.37 -0.21 5.66
CA ILE A 83 3.39 -1.38 6.54
C ILE A 83 4.79 -1.47 7.14
N ASP A 84 4.89 -1.35 8.46
CA ASP A 84 6.17 -1.38 9.17
C ASP A 84 6.77 -2.80 9.25
N GLU A 85 5.94 -3.81 9.51
CA GLU A 85 6.38 -5.21 9.58
C GLU A 85 5.39 -6.15 8.86
N LEU A 86 5.69 -6.49 7.62
CA LEU A 86 4.83 -7.37 6.83
C LEU A 86 4.73 -8.78 7.42
N ALA A 87 5.82 -9.30 8.00
CA ALA A 87 5.83 -10.65 8.54
C ALA A 87 4.73 -10.88 9.58
N ASP A 88 4.47 -9.89 10.44
CA ASP A 88 3.47 -10.01 11.48
C ASP A 88 2.03 -10.06 10.92
N LEU A 89 1.78 -9.35 9.81
CA LEU A 89 0.49 -9.41 9.10
C LEU A 89 0.30 -10.76 8.39
N ILE A 90 1.34 -11.24 7.73
CA ILE A 90 1.30 -12.55 7.03
C ILE A 90 1.06 -13.68 8.03
N MET A 91 1.65 -13.64 9.21
CA MET A 91 1.42 -14.64 10.25
C MET A 91 -0.01 -14.65 10.78
N ALA A 92 -0.67 -13.49 10.82
CA ALA A 92 -2.00 -13.35 11.41
C ALA A 92 -3.14 -13.58 10.40
N ALA A 93 -2.96 -13.16 9.12
CA ALA A 93 -4.01 -13.17 8.10
C ALA A 93 -3.38 -13.31 6.69
N SER A 94 -2.63 -14.41 6.47
CA SER A 94 -1.78 -14.61 5.30
C SER A 94 -2.49 -14.37 3.98
N LYS A 95 -3.60 -15.07 3.73
CA LYS A 95 -4.26 -15.08 2.43
C LYS A 95 -4.88 -13.72 2.07
N GLU A 96 -5.63 -13.13 2.97
CA GLU A 96 -6.32 -11.86 2.74
C GLU A 96 -5.34 -10.71 2.54
N VAL A 97 -4.26 -10.68 3.32
CA VAL A 97 -3.20 -9.68 3.22
C VAL A 97 -2.44 -9.83 1.91
N GLU A 98 -2.05 -11.05 1.55
CA GLU A 98 -1.34 -11.33 0.30
C GLU A 98 -2.17 -10.96 -0.92
N ASP A 99 -3.44 -11.36 -0.97
CA ASP A 99 -4.34 -11.06 -2.08
C ASP A 99 -4.51 -9.54 -2.26
N SER A 100 -4.69 -8.81 -1.14
CA SER A 100 -4.81 -7.35 -1.19
C SER A 100 -3.51 -6.67 -1.66
N ILE A 101 -2.36 -7.07 -1.14
CA ILE A 101 -1.05 -6.56 -1.58
C ILE A 101 -0.83 -6.85 -3.05
N GLN A 102 -1.11 -8.07 -3.51
CA GLN A 102 -0.96 -8.44 -4.91
C GLN A 102 -1.81 -7.57 -5.83
N ARG A 103 -3.08 -7.36 -5.50
CA ARG A 103 -4.01 -6.51 -6.29
C ARG A 103 -3.54 -5.05 -6.32
N LEU A 104 -3.15 -4.50 -5.18
CA LEU A 104 -2.64 -3.12 -5.08
C LEU A 104 -1.36 -2.94 -5.89
N THR A 105 -0.39 -3.84 -5.75
CA THR A 105 0.89 -3.71 -6.43
C THR A 105 0.79 -3.85 -7.95
N GLN A 106 -0.20 -4.59 -8.46
CA GLN A 106 -0.43 -4.76 -9.89
C GLN A 106 -1.02 -3.52 -10.57
N LYS A 107 -1.91 -2.79 -9.90
CA LYS A 107 -2.77 -1.79 -10.59
C LYS A 107 -2.84 -0.43 -9.89
N ALA A 108 -2.57 -0.34 -8.60
CA ALA A 108 -2.91 0.83 -7.79
C ALA A 108 -2.15 2.11 -8.16
N ARG A 109 -1.00 1.99 -8.84
CA ARG A 109 -0.20 3.15 -9.28
C ARG A 109 -1.03 4.14 -10.10
N ALA A 110 -1.79 3.68 -11.07
CA ALA A 110 -2.63 4.53 -11.90
C ALA A 110 -3.77 5.19 -11.11
N ALA A 111 -4.28 4.50 -10.08
CA ALA A 111 -5.27 5.03 -9.15
C ALA A 111 -4.68 6.01 -8.11
N GLY A 112 -3.36 6.19 -8.10
CA GLY A 112 -2.67 7.06 -7.14
C GLY A 112 -2.60 6.49 -5.74
N ILE A 113 -2.62 5.16 -5.60
CA ILE A 113 -2.45 4.45 -4.34
C ILE A 113 -1.10 3.74 -4.38
N HIS A 114 -0.25 4.02 -3.41
CA HIS A 114 1.12 3.54 -3.33
C HIS A 114 1.31 2.73 -2.05
N LEU A 115 2.11 1.67 -2.15
CA LEU A 115 2.39 0.78 -1.04
C LEU A 115 3.90 0.83 -0.72
N ILE A 116 4.22 1.04 0.55
CA ILE A 116 5.56 0.91 1.13
C ILE A 116 5.49 -0.22 2.13
N VAL A 117 6.29 -1.24 1.92
CA VAL A 117 6.30 -2.44 2.76
C VAL A 117 7.69 -2.62 3.34
N ALA A 118 7.76 -2.68 4.66
CA ALA A 118 8.97 -3.01 5.38
C ALA A 118 8.84 -4.36 6.09
N THR A 119 9.96 -5.01 6.32
CA THR A 119 10.06 -6.20 7.16
C THR A 119 11.48 -6.37 7.69
N GLN A 120 11.58 -6.82 8.92
CA GLN A 120 12.83 -7.26 9.56
C GLN A 120 13.11 -8.75 9.32
N ARG A 121 12.17 -9.47 8.67
CA ARG A 121 12.27 -10.90 8.38
C ARG A 121 12.23 -11.15 6.88
N PRO A 122 13.35 -10.98 6.18
CA PRO A 122 13.41 -11.11 4.73
C PRO A 122 13.47 -12.59 4.31
N THR A 123 12.52 -13.40 4.77
CA THR A 123 12.42 -14.82 4.43
C THR A 123 11.51 -15.04 3.21
N THR A 124 11.67 -16.15 2.52
CA THR A 124 10.86 -16.52 1.35
C THR A 124 9.37 -16.69 1.67
N ASP A 125 9.04 -17.00 2.92
CA ASP A 125 7.65 -17.11 3.39
C ASP A 125 6.96 -15.75 3.52
N VAL A 126 7.73 -14.70 3.80
CA VAL A 126 7.27 -13.32 3.91
C VAL A 126 7.36 -12.60 2.57
N ILE A 127 8.54 -12.67 1.93
CA ILE A 127 8.80 -12.02 0.65
C ILE A 127 8.64 -13.05 -0.48
N LYS A 128 7.39 -13.39 -0.76
CA LYS A 128 7.07 -14.36 -1.83
C LYS A 128 7.36 -13.80 -3.21
N GLY A 129 7.58 -14.70 -4.17
CA GLY A 129 7.85 -14.33 -5.57
C GLY A 129 6.75 -13.44 -6.18
N THR A 130 5.49 -13.63 -5.80
CA THR A 130 4.36 -12.80 -6.24
C THR A 130 4.45 -11.36 -5.73
N ILE A 131 4.97 -11.13 -4.53
CA ILE A 131 5.23 -9.80 -3.99
C ILE A 131 6.44 -9.20 -4.71
N LYS A 132 7.51 -9.94 -4.85
CA LYS A 132 8.76 -9.48 -5.51
C LYS A 132 8.55 -9.05 -6.95
N SER A 133 7.76 -9.80 -7.70
CA SER A 133 7.49 -9.49 -9.11
C SER A 133 6.71 -8.18 -9.32
N ASN A 134 5.93 -7.78 -8.34
CA ASN A 134 5.06 -6.60 -8.43
C ASN A 134 5.61 -5.37 -7.68
N ILE A 135 6.63 -5.54 -6.84
CA ILE A 135 7.33 -4.46 -6.14
C ILE A 135 8.78 -4.41 -6.65
N PRO A 136 9.06 -3.69 -7.76
CA PRO A 136 10.37 -3.71 -8.39
C PRO A 136 11.41 -2.87 -7.64
N VAL A 137 10.99 -1.87 -6.87
CA VAL A 137 11.89 -1.02 -6.09
C VAL A 137 12.14 -1.66 -4.74
N ARG A 138 13.41 -1.91 -4.43
CA ARG A 138 13.84 -2.55 -3.18
C ARG A 138 14.94 -1.75 -2.53
N ILE A 139 14.85 -1.62 -1.21
CA ILE A 139 15.87 -1.00 -0.36
C ILE A 139 16.24 -2.05 0.68
N ALA A 140 17.52 -2.39 0.77
CA ALA A 140 18.03 -3.34 1.75
C ALA A 140 19.12 -2.71 2.60
N PHE A 141 19.07 -2.96 3.89
CA PHE A 141 20.18 -2.73 4.80
C PHE A 141 20.99 -4.01 4.95
N LYS A 142 22.14 -3.92 5.66
CA LYS A 142 22.98 -5.09 5.94
C LYS A 142 22.17 -6.19 6.65
N VAL A 143 22.24 -7.40 6.12
CA VAL A 143 21.63 -8.60 6.69
C VAL A 143 22.70 -9.60 7.15
N ALA A 144 22.32 -10.54 8.02
CA ALA A 144 23.25 -11.49 8.62
C ALA A 144 23.65 -12.64 7.68
N SER A 145 22.80 -12.98 6.72
CA SER A 145 23.02 -14.13 5.83
C SER A 145 22.99 -13.75 4.35
N PHE A 146 23.72 -14.52 3.54
CA PHE A 146 23.66 -14.42 2.08
C PHE A 146 22.26 -14.75 1.54
N VAL A 147 21.58 -15.73 2.16
CA VAL A 147 20.22 -16.13 1.78
C VAL A 147 19.23 -14.99 1.93
N ASP A 148 19.31 -14.25 3.02
CA ASP A 148 18.46 -13.08 3.26
C ASP A 148 18.72 -11.99 2.22
N SER A 149 19.99 -11.72 1.92
CA SER A 149 20.39 -10.78 0.88
C SER A 149 19.79 -11.15 -0.48
N THR A 150 19.92 -12.40 -0.89
CA THR A 150 19.38 -12.93 -2.14
C THR A 150 17.85 -12.86 -2.15
N THR A 151 17.22 -13.19 -1.02
CA THR A 151 15.76 -13.11 -0.89
C THR A 151 15.21 -11.70 -1.13
N ILE A 152 15.94 -10.66 -0.70
CA ILE A 152 15.51 -9.28 -0.91
C ILE A 152 15.85 -8.81 -2.33
N LEU A 153 17.08 -9.05 -2.80
CA LEU A 153 17.65 -8.34 -3.96
C LEU A 153 17.48 -9.08 -5.28
N ASP A 154 17.35 -10.41 -5.27
CA ASP A 154 17.15 -11.24 -6.45
C ASP A 154 15.65 -11.54 -6.67
#